data_a38fe21800784c7e4b6d02b9a1054b7d
#
_entry.id   a38fe21800784c7e4b6d02b9a1054b7d
#
_cell.length_a   1.000
_cell.length_b   1.000
_cell.length_c   1.000
_cell.angle_alpha   90.00
_cell.angle_beta   90.00
_cell.angle_gamma   90.00
#
_symmetry.space_group_name_H-M   'P 1'
#
loop_
_entity.id
_entity.type
_entity.pdbx_description
1 polymer ?
#
loop_
_entity_poly.entity_id
_entity_poly.type
_entity_poly.pdbx_seq_one_letter_code
_entity_poly.pdbx_strand_id
1 'polypeptide(L)'
;MKYLFLACGMAALFATCQNENEPKVVSDKPGTSGDYRIIIEGEETDAQTSRSSGTIQFVGGTASGAGLYDGVGRAFVSATPDPGYEINYFYGGPDSEPKKYDNANGGATSFDVPINGQDHLFHVGFKKKTGSLTINAGTGGKVSPSGQQEIQREVPFSIKAIPDNGYEFAGWTVNNGSVTIENANSTSTTATLNSASG
;
A
#
# COMPACT_ATOMS: atom_id res chain seq x y z
N MET A 1 -42.15 -67.71 16.69
CA MET A 1 -40.73 -67.59 16.55
C MET A 1 -40.40 -66.29 15.84
N LYS A 2 -39.98 -65.28 16.57
CA LYS A 2 -39.55 -63.98 16.00
C LYS A 2 -38.03 -63.86 16.17
N TYR A 3 -37.35 -63.78 15.07
CA TYR A 3 -35.90 -63.54 15.05
C TYR A 3 -35.62 -62.04 15.07
N LEU A 4 -34.94 -61.63 16.13
CA LEU A 4 -34.44 -60.25 16.31
C LEU A 4 -33.05 -60.18 15.69
N PHE A 5 -32.87 -59.42 14.60
CA PHE A 5 -31.53 -59.14 14.04
C PHE A 5 -30.96 -57.92 14.75
N LEU A 6 -29.91 -58.18 15.55
CA LEU A 6 -29.09 -57.13 16.15
C LEU A 6 -28.02 -56.71 15.14
N ALA A 7 -28.14 -55.52 14.53
CA ALA A 7 -27.12 -54.95 13.68
C ALA A 7 -26.01 -54.34 14.58
N CYS A 8 -24.87 -55.02 14.64
CA CYS A 8 -23.67 -54.51 15.25
C CYS A 8 -23.03 -53.49 14.31
N GLY A 9 -23.20 -52.18 14.58
CA GLY A 9 -22.53 -51.10 13.85
C GLY A 9 -21.07 -51.02 14.29
N MET A 10 -20.16 -51.48 13.43
CA MET A 10 -18.71 -51.29 13.58
C MET A 10 -18.36 -49.85 13.25
N ALA A 11 -18.20 -48.98 14.24
CA ALA A 11 -17.58 -47.69 14.08
C ALA A 11 -16.08 -47.89 13.87
N ALA A 12 -15.64 -47.82 12.62
CA ALA A 12 -14.23 -47.76 12.30
C ALA A 12 -13.66 -46.39 12.73
N LEU A 13 -12.95 -46.36 13.86
CA LEU A 13 -12.07 -45.24 14.20
C LEU A 13 -10.90 -45.25 13.20
N PHE A 14 -10.97 -44.37 12.21
CA PHE A 14 -9.78 -43.97 11.48
C PHE A 14 -8.96 -43.03 12.36
N ALA A 15 -8.04 -43.60 13.13
CA ALA A 15 -6.94 -42.83 13.67
C ALA A 15 -6.07 -42.42 12.49
N THR A 16 -6.24 -41.21 12.00
CA THR A 16 -5.28 -40.61 11.08
C THR A 16 -4.02 -40.35 11.88
N CYS A 17 -3.02 -41.19 11.69
CA CYS A 17 -1.66 -40.92 12.11
C CYS A 17 -1.20 -39.69 11.32
N GLN A 18 -1.28 -38.50 11.92
CA GLN A 18 -0.65 -37.31 11.36
C GLN A 18 0.86 -37.52 11.50
N ASN A 19 1.53 -37.59 10.37
CA ASN A 19 2.97 -37.67 10.30
C ASN A 19 3.51 -36.27 10.71
N GLU A 20 4.01 -36.12 11.92
CA GLU A 20 4.52 -34.86 12.50
C GLU A 20 5.75 -34.29 11.76
N ASN A 21 6.22 -34.94 10.70
CA ASN A 21 7.41 -34.57 9.93
C ASN A 21 7.13 -34.04 8.51
N GLU A 22 5.90 -33.78 8.12
CA GLU A 22 5.66 -33.04 6.88
C GLU A 22 6.01 -31.55 7.10
N PRO A 23 6.80 -30.91 6.20
CA PRO A 23 7.03 -29.48 6.26
C PRO A 23 5.67 -28.78 6.10
N LYS A 24 5.21 -28.13 7.18
CA LYS A 24 3.99 -27.33 7.16
C LYS A 24 4.15 -26.29 6.05
N VAL A 25 3.35 -26.39 5.00
CA VAL A 25 3.31 -25.38 3.92
C VAL A 25 2.87 -24.07 4.56
N VAL A 26 3.82 -23.17 4.69
CA VAL A 26 3.56 -21.82 5.19
C VAL A 26 2.69 -21.11 4.15
N SER A 27 1.45 -20.83 4.50
CA SER A 27 0.55 -20.08 3.63
C SER A 27 0.93 -18.61 3.68
N ASP A 28 1.40 -18.05 2.58
CA ASP A 28 1.62 -16.60 2.41
C ASP A 28 0.30 -15.79 2.35
N LYS A 29 -0.82 -16.48 2.56
CA LYS A 29 -2.15 -15.88 2.49
C LYS A 29 -2.57 -15.39 3.88
N PRO A 30 -3.14 -14.17 4.01
CA PRO A 30 -3.66 -13.69 5.29
C PRO A 30 -4.56 -14.73 5.95
N GLY A 31 -4.24 -15.10 7.18
CA GLY A 31 -4.92 -16.17 7.88
C GLY A 31 -6.36 -15.80 8.24
N THR A 32 -7.27 -16.73 8.05
CA THR A 32 -8.65 -16.61 8.54
C THR A 32 -8.90 -17.49 9.77
N SER A 33 -7.89 -18.24 10.20
CA SER A 33 -7.94 -19.13 11.37
C SER A 33 -6.60 -19.13 12.10
N GLY A 34 -6.61 -19.30 13.39
CA GLY A 34 -5.44 -19.33 14.27
C GLY A 34 -5.74 -18.62 15.60
N ASP A 35 -4.84 -18.75 16.56
CA ASP A 35 -5.00 -18.22 17.91
C ASP A 35 -4.34 -16.84 18.08
N TYR A 36 -3.43 -16.46 17.16
CA TYR A 36 -2.62 -15.24 17.25
C TYR A 36 -2.94 -14.27 16.12
N ARG A 37 -2.94 -12.99 16.44
CA ARG A 37 -3.31 -11.92 15.52
C ARG A 37 -2.14 -11.09 15.05
N ILE A 38 -2.21 -10.68 13.78
CA ILE A 38 -1.53 -9.50 13.30
C ILE A 38 -2.58 -8.41 13.06
N ILE A 39 -2.38 -7.27 13.73
CA ILE A 39 -3.18 -6.06 13.58
C ILE A 39 -2.32 -5.03 12.88
N ILE A 40 -2.89 -4.30 11.91
CA ILE A 40 -2.22 -3.18 11.25
C ILE A 40 -3.10 -1.94 11.44
N GLU A 41 -2.51 -0.87 11.97
CA GLU A 41 -3.16 0.40 12.25
C GLU A 41 -2.49 1.54 11.49
N GLY A 42 -3.25 2.55 11.12
CA GLY A 42 -2.79 3.74 10.43
C GLY A 42 -3.90 4.77 10.29
N GLU A 43 -3.65 5.83 9.52
CA GLU A 43 -4.67 6.82 9.16
C GLU A 43 -5.60 6.21 8.11
N GLU A 44 -6.79 5.80 8.55
CA GLU A 44 -7.75 5.09 7.71
C GLU A 44 -8.55 6.06 6.83
N THR A 45 -8.97 5.56 5.66
CA THR A 45 -10.06 6.18 4.90
C THR A 45 -11.39 5.81 5.58
N ASP A 46 -12.38 6.70 5.57
CA ASP A 46 -13.69 6.56 6.26
C ASP A 46 -14.45 5.23 6.03
N ALA A 47 -13.92 4.31 5.25
CA ALA A 47 -14.61 3.11 4.77
C ALA A 47 -14.15 1.78 5.40
N GLN A 48 -13.07 1.73 6.20
CA GLN A 48 -12.54 0.44 6.67
C GLN A 48 -12.09 0.49 8.13
N THR A 49 -12.67 -0.38 8.93
CA THR A 49 -12.18 -0.65 10.29
C THR A 49 -11.00 -1.64 10.24
N SER A 50 -9.94 -1.34 10.96
CA SER A 50 -8.64 -2.01 11.09
C SER A 50 -8.62 -3.48 11.52
N ARG A 51 -9.66 -4.26 11.24
CA ARG A 51 -9.82 -5.64 11.73
C ARG A 51 -10.05 -6.68 10.64
N SER A 52 -9.92 -6.31 9.38
CA SER A 52 -10.12 -7.25 8.27
C SER A 52 -8.84 -8.01 7.98
N SER A 53 -8.95 -9.33 7.81
CA SER A 53 -7.88 -10.13 7.24
C SER A 53 -7.67 -9.73 5.78
N GLY A 54 -6.42 -9.58 5.35
CA GLY A 54 -6.08 -9.25 3.97
C GLY A 54 -5.45 -7.89 3.79
N THR A 55 -5.86 -7.19 2.74
CA THR A 55 -5.37 -5.85 2.41
C THR A 55 -6.29 -4.79 3.01
N ILE A 56 -5.70 -3.83 3.71
CA ILE A 56 -6.38 -2.70 4.35
C ILE A 56 -5.99 -1.44 3.61
N GLN A 57 -6.98 -0.59 3.26
CA GLN A 57 -6.76 0.71 2.63
C GLN A 57 -6.56 1.79 3.70
N PHE A 58 -5.48 2.55 3.57
CA PHE A 58 -5.16 3.72 4.38
C PHE A 58 -5.10 4.97 3.50
N VAL A 59 -5.06 6.14 4.11
CA VAL A 59 -4.81 7.38 3.38
C VAL A 59 -3.42 7.32 2.75
N GLY A 60 -3.37 7.29 1.43
CA GLY A 60 -2.12 7.28 0.64
C GLY A 60 -1.47 5.92 0.40
N GLY A 61 -2.16 4.80 0.69
CA GLY A 61 -1.62 3.49 0.38
C GLY A 61 -2.37 2.33 1.02
N THR A 62 -1.86 1.13 0.81
CA THR A 62 -2.42 -0.11 1.35
C THR A 62 -1.40 -0.83 2.22
N ALA A 63 -1.89 -1.60 3.19
CA ALA A 63 -1.08 -2.59 3.88
C ALA A 63 -1.78 -3.95 3.86
N SER A 64 -0.99 -5.02 3.92
CA SER A 64 -1.50 -6.39 3.92
C SER A 64 -0.77 -7.26 4.94
N GLY A 65 -1.37 -8.40 5.29
CA GLY A 65 -0.84 -9.33 6.28
C GLY A 65 -1.53 -9.29 7.63
N ALA A 66 -2.56 -8.45 7.81
CA ALA A 66 -3.43 -8.54 8.98
C ALA A 66 -4.25 -9.84 8.96
N GLY A 67 -4.48 -10.45 10.11
CA GLY A 67 -5.27 -11.67 10.19
C GLY A 67 -4.94 -12.54 11.40
N LEU A 68 -5.47 -13.77 11.38
CA LEU A 68 -5.25 -14.80 12.39
C LEU A 68 -4.24 -15.83 11.87
N TYR A 69 -3.33 -16.26 12.72
CA TYR A 69 -2.24 -17.16 12.37
C TYR A 69 -2.02 -18.21 13.44
N ASP A 70 -1.53 -19.39 13.05
CA ASP A 70 -1.06 -20.40 13.98
C ASP A 70 0.22 -19.93 14.69
N GLY A 71 0.39 -20.36 15.95
CA GLY A 71 1.54 -19.94 16.78
C GLY A 71 2.92 -20.29 16.24
N VAL A 72 3.01 -21.26 15.34
CA VAL A 72 4.26 -21.66 14.63
C VAL A 72 4.28 -21.13 13.19
N GLY A 73 3.27 -20.34 12.79
CA GLY A 73 3.13 -19.77 11.46
C GLY A 73 4.06 -18.60 11.21
N ARG A 74 4.02 -18.12 9.97
CA ARG A 74 4.67 -16.88 9.54
C ARG A 74 3.65 -16.03 8.81
N ALA A 75 3.83 -14.72 8.86
CA ALA A 75 3.05 -13.76 8.11
C ALA A 75 3.97 -12.88 7.27
N PHE A 76 3.52 -12.54 6.08
CA PHE A 76 4.15 -11.53 5.26
C PHE A 76 3.36 -10.23 5.41
N VAL A 77 3.94 -9.26 6.14
CA VAL A 77 3.31 -7.96 6.38
C VAL A 77 3.95 -6.95 5.45
N SER A 78 3.15 -6.24 4.64
CA SER A 78 3.66 -5.30 3.64
C SER A 78 2.86 -4.00 3.60
N ALA A 79 3.53 -2.94 3.13
CA ALA A 79 2.95 -1.62 2.88
C ALA A 79 3.26 -1.18 1.44
N THR A 80 2.24 -0.71 0.71
CA THR A 80 2.35 -0.27 -0.68
C THR A 80 1.77 1.14 -0.79
N PRO A 81 2.61 2.16 -1.06
CA PRO A 81 2.13 3.52 -1.30
C PRO A 81 1.32 3.63 -2.58
N ASP A 82 0.31 4.49 -2.57
CA ASP A 82 -0.39 4.93 -3.78
C ASP A 82 0.51 5.86 -4.63
N PRO A 83 0.22 6.06 -5.93
CA PRO A 83 0.91 7.05 -6.74
C PRO A 83 0.93 8.43 -6.07
N GLY A 84 2.10 9.06 -6.04
CA GLY A 84 2.29 10.34 -5.37
C GLY A 84 2.46 10.28 -3.84
N TYR A 85 2.52 9.09 -3.27
CA TYR A 85 2.80 8.88 -1.85
C TYR A 85 4.07 8.07 -1.64
N GLU A 86 4.61 8.13 -0.43
CA GLU A 86 5.70 7.29 0.06
C GLU A 86 5.41 6.84 1.49
N ILE A 87 6.06 5.77 1.93
CA ILE A 87 5.93 5.31 3.31
C ILE A 87 6.54 6.38 4.22
N ASN A 88 5.76 6.89 5.17
CA ASN A 88 6.21 7.81 6.20
C ASN A 88 6.79 7.05 7.40
N TYR A 89 6.09 6.01 7.82
CA TYR A 89 6.54 5.06 8.83
C TYR A 89 5.89 3.69 8.57
N PHE A 90 6.61 2.63 8.90
CA PHE A 90 6.12 1.27 8.88
C PHE A 90 6.93 0.45 9.87
N TYR A 91 6.34 0.14 11.00
CA TYR A 91 6.99 -0.59 12.07
C TYR A 91 5.98 -1.41 12.87
N GLY A 92 6.47 -2.40 13.61
CA GLY A 92 5.64 -3.21 14.49
C GLY A 92 6.40 -4.34 15.15
N GLY A 93 5.67 -5.16 15.87
CA GLY A 93 6.20 -6.31 16.58
C GLY A 93 5.25 -6.82 17.64
N PRO A 94 5.69 -7.81 18.45
CA PRO A 94 4.97 -8.24 19.63
C PRO A 94 5.05 -7.18 20.75
N ASP A 95 4.16 -7.23 21.73
CA ASP A 95 4.14 -6.28 22.85
C ASP A 95 5.48 -6.19 23.59
N SER A 96 6.24 -7.28 23.63
CA SER A 96 7.58 -7.31 24.24
C SER A 96 8.64 -6.53 23.45
N GLU A 97 8.44 -6.34 22.13
CA GLU A 97 9.34 -5.65 21.20
C GLU A 97 8.53 -4.88 20.14
N PRO A 98 7.85 -3.75 20.50
CA PRO A 98 6.89 -3.08 19.59
C PRO A 98 7.49 -2.53 18.30
N LYS A 99 8.79 -2.41 18.20
CA LYS A 99 9.54 -1.95 17.01
C LYS A 99 10.59 -2.97 16.54
N LYS A 100 10.32 -4.25 16.74
CA LYS A 100 11.19 -5.32 16.25
C LYS A 100 11.41 -5.27 14.74
N TYR A 101 10.37 -4.89 14.02
CA TYR A 101 10.36 -4.65 12.58
C TYR A 101 10.20 -3.16 12.38
N ASP A 102 11.15 -2.51 11.72
CA ASP A 102 11.11 -1.06 11.52
C ASP A 102 11.77 -0.70 10.19
N ASN A 103 11.12 0.17 9.41
CA ASN A 103 11.68 0.71 8.19
C ASN A 103 12.38 2.07 8.39
N ALA A 104 12.75 2.45 9.60
CA ALA A 104 13.36 3.74 9.93
C ALA A 104 14.53 4.14 9.02
N ASN A 105 15.20 3.16 8.40
CA ASN A 105 16.28 3.37 7.43
C ASN A 105 15.79 3.45 5.97
N GLY A 106 14.49 3.54 5.72
CA GLY A 106 13.91 3.91 4.43
C GLY A 106 13.89 2.82 3.36
N GLY A 107 14.06 1.54 3.68
CA GLY A 107 14.18 0.50 2.66
C GLY A 107 13.13 -0.60 2.69
N ALA A 108 12.60 -0.96 3.84
CA ALA A 108 11.69 -2.08 3.96
C ALA A 108 10.25 -1.66 3.65
N THR A 109 9.67 -2.29 2.63
CA THR A 109 8.23 -2.22 2.31
C THR A 109 7.47 -3.46 2.78
N SER A 110 8.20 -4.44 3.36
CA SER A 110 7.63 -5.69 3.84
C SER A 110 8.50 -6.34 4.90
N PHE A 111 7.87 -7.15 5.74
CA PHE A 111 8.51 -7.94 6.78
C PHE A 111 7.99 -9.38 6.73
N ASP A 112 8.88 -10.34 6.87
CA ASP A 112 8.56 -11.75 7.10
C ASP A 112 8.56 -11.99 8.61
N VAL A 113 7.37 -12.18 9.18
CA VAL A 113 7.10 -12.16 10.62
C VAL A 113 6.79 -13.55 11.14
N PRO A 114 7.71 -14.23 11.85
CA PRO A 114 7.38 -15.44 12.58
C PRO A 114 6.46 -15.10 13.77
N ILE A 115 5.36 -15.80 13.89
CA ILE A 115 4.31 -15.54 14.90
C ILE A 115 4.82 -15.87 16.31
N ASN A 116 5.51 -17.01 16.48
CA ASN A 116 6.13 -17.43 17.74
C ASN A 116 5.17 -17.43 18.94
N GLY A 117 3.89 -17.74 18.70
CA GLY A 117 2.88 -17.78 19.75
C GLY A 117 2.57 -16.41 20.37
N GLN A 118 2.64 -15.32 19.63
CA GLN A 118 2.40 -13.95 20.10
C GLN A 118 1.58 -13.13 19.09
N ASP A 119 0.72 -12.26 19.60
CA ASP A 119 0.08 -11.21 18.80
C ASP A 119 1.11 -10.17 18.40
N HIS A 120 0.89 -9.55 17.22
CA HIS A 120 1.74 -8.50 16.68
C HIS A 120 0.90 -7.29 16.29
N LEU A 121 1.39 -6.09 16.62
CA LEU A 121 0.79 -4.84 16.20
C LEU A 121 1.75 -4.10 15.29
N PHE A 122 1.27 -3.71 14.09
CA PHE A 122 2.00 -2.91 13.12
C PHE A 122 1.34 -1.55 12.95
N HIS A 123 2.17 -0.52 12.76
CA HIS A 123 1.75 0.84 12.44
C HIS A 123 2.28 1.20 11.06
N VAL A 124 1.39 1.75 10.22
CA VAL A 124 1.72 2.22 8.88
C VAL A 124 1.20 3.63 8.66
N GLY A 125 1.98 4.46 7.99
CA GLY A 125 1.56 5.78 7.56
C GLY A 125 2.24 6.15 6.25
N PHE A 126 1.50 6.88 5.41
CA PHE A 126 1.97 7.36 4.12
C PHE A 126 1.97 8.89 4.12
N LYS A 127 2.88 9.49 3.38
CA LYS A 127 2.94 10.94 3.17
C LYS A 127 3.03 11.26 1.68
N LYS A 128 2.53 12.43 1.29
CA LYS A 128 2.62 12.89 -0.09
C LYS A 128 4.09 13.12 -0.47
N LYS A 129 4.49 12.59 -1.63
CA LYS A 129 5.72 13.03 -2.29
C LYS A 129 5.45 14.39 -2.89
N THR A 130 6.15 15.44 -2.47
CA THR A 130 6.04 16.77 -3.05
C THR A 130 7.27 17.14 -3.84
N GLY A 131 7.16 18.18 -4.64
CA GLY A 131 8.25 18.75 -5.39
C GLY A 131 7.87 20.06 -6.06
N SER A 132 8.88 20.77 -6.57
CA SER A 132 8.74 22.10 -7.12
C SER A 132 8.67 22.05 -8.63
N LEU A 133 7.61 22.61 -9.21
CA LEU A 133 7.43 22.82 -10.65
C LEU A 133 7.40 24.32 -10.96
N THR A 134 8.23 24.77 -11.88
CA THR A 134 8.25 26.19 -12.33
C THR A 134 7.60 26.31 -13.69
N ILE A 135 6.58 27.15 -13.81
CA ILE A 135 5.81 27.35 -15.05
C ILE A 135 5.95 28.80 -15.49
N ASN A 136 6.50 29.02 -16.67
CA ASN A 136 6.73 30.36 -17.24
C ASN A 136 6.06 30.49 -18.58
N ALA A 137 5.56 31.68 -18.88
CA ALA A 137 5.11 32.05 -20.22
C ALA A 137 6.28 32.55 -21.05
N GLY A 138 6.24 32.27 -22.36
CA GLY A 138 7.02 32.97 -23.35
C GLY A 138 6.42 34.36 -23.69
N THR A 139 6.97 35.01 -24.74
CA THR A 139 6.43 36.29 -25.21
C THR A 139 5.05 36.12 -25.85
N GLY A 140 4.13 37.05 -25.55
CA GLY A 140 2.80 37.10 -26.19
C GLY A 140 1.74 36.30 -25.51
N GLY A 141 1.89 35.99 -24.20
CA GLY A 141 0.86 35.31 -23.43
C GLY A 141 1.16 35.19 -21.95
N LYS A 142 0.27 34.52 -21.26
CA LYS A 142 0.36 34.24 -19.84
C LYS A 142 0.12 32.74 -19.60
N VAL A 143 0.50 32.26 -18.41
CA VAL A 143 0.23 30.91 -17.94
C VAL A 143 -0.49 30.95 -16.59
N SER A 144 -1.27 29.92 -16.30
CA SER A 144 -1.95 29.78 -15.02
C SER A 144 -1.87 28.30 -14.56
N PRO A 145 -1.35 28.04 -13.36
CA PRO A 145 -0.63 28.99 -12.49
C PRO A 145 0.71 29.39 -13.10
N SER A 146 1.33 30.47 -12.62
CA SER A 146 2.64 30.93 -13.08
C SER A 146 3.66 30.93 -11.95
N GLY A 147 4.95 30.80 -12.31
CA GLY A 147 6.05 30.75 -11.37
C GLY A 147 6.18 29.38 -10.70
N GLN A 148 6.82 29.36 -9.55
CA GLN A 148 7.11 28.16 -8.81
C GLN A 148 5.85 27.67 -8.05
N GLN A 149 5.54 26.39 -8.22
CA GLN A 149 4.45 25.69 -7.57
C GLN A 149 5.01 24.50 -6.78
N GLU A 150 4.59 24.35 -5.53
CA GLU A 150 4.81 23.10 -4.79
C GLU A 150 3.66 22.17 -5.09
N ILE A 151 3.92 21.05 -5.74
CA ILE A 151 2.91 20.12 -6.22
C ILE A 151 3.18 18.70 -5.76
N GLN A 152 2.15 17.86 -5.74
CA GLN A 152 2.31 16.44 -5.49
C GLN A 152 2.95 15.77 -6.71
N ARG A 153 4.00 14.99 -6.48
CA ARG A 153 4.68 14.21 -7.53
C ARG A 153 3.81 13.06 -7.99
N GLU A 154 4.04 12.63 -9.24
CA GLU A 154 3.35 11.46 -9.83
C GLU A 154 1.83 11.64 -9.96
N VAL A 155 1.34 12.86 -9.73
CA VAL A 155 -0.08 13.24 -9.84
C VAL A 155 -0.21 14.34 -10.90
N PRO A 156 -1.17 14.24 -11.84
CA PRO A 156 -1.41 15.26 -12.86
C PRO A 156 -1.80 16.61 -12.23
N PHE A 157 -1.10 17.67 -12.62
CA PHE A 157 -1.34 19.04 -12.19
C PHE A 157 -1.79 19.89 -13.37
N SER A 158 -2.95 20.54 -13.28
CA SER A 158 -3.54 21.32 -14.37
C SER A 158 -2.76 22.61 -14.65
N ILE A 159 -2.43 22.83 -15.93
CA ILE A 159 -1.78 24.03 -16.43
C ILE A 159 -2.56 24.59 -17.61
N LYS A 160 -2.53 25.93 -17.78
CA LYS A 160 -3.21 26.63 -18.86
C LYS A 160 -2.37 27.76 -19.42
N ALA A 161 -2.26 27.82 -20.76
CA ALA A 161 -1.72 28.94 -21.48
C ALA A 161 -2.85 29.87 -21.95
N ILE A 162 -2.59 31.18 -21.94
CA ILE A 162 -3.54 32.24 -22.27
C ILE A 162 -2.78 33.18 -23.26
N PRO A 163 -2.91 32.98 -24.58
CA PRO A 163 -2.32 33.88 -25.57
C PRO A 163 -2.92 35.29 -25.49
N ASP A 164 -2.09 36.32 -25.68
CA ASP A 164 -2.52 37.68 -25.80
C ASP A 164 -3.12 37.95 -27.21
N ASN A 165 -3.80 39.08 -27.37
CA ASN A 165 -4.38 39.45 -28.67
C ASN A 165 -3.31 39.50 -29.75
N GLY A 166 -3.56 38.80 -30.86
CA GLY A 166 -2.62 38.73 -32.00
C GLY A 166 -1.54 37.66 -31.88
N TYR A 167 -1.57 36.84 -30.82
CA TYR A 167 -0.67 35.71 -30.64
C TYR A 167 -1.44 34.37 -30.63
N GLU A 168 -0.73 33.35 -31.08
CA GLU A 168 -1.21 31.98 -31.05
C GLU A 168 -0.36 31.14 -30.11
N PHE A 169 -0.96 30.10 -29.53
CA PHE A 169 -0.25 29.15 -28.66
C PHE A 169 0.67 28.27 -29.52
N ALA A 170 1.99 28.30 -29.26
CA ALA A 170 2.96 27.49 -29.95
C ALA A 170 3.22 26.11 -29.36
N GLY A 171 2.90 25.91 -28.09
CA GLY A 171 3.09 24.64 -27.36
C GLY A 171 3.77 24.79 -26.01
N TRP A 172 3.74 23.69 -25.24
CA TRP A 172 4.48 23.55 -23.99
C TRP A 172 5.84 22.90 -24.26
N THR A 173 6.87 23.34 -23.56
CA THR A 173 8.22 22.74 -23.61
C THR A 173 8.71 22.48 -22.18
N VAL A 174 9.45 21.39 -22.00
CA VAL A 174 10.15 21.07 -20.75
C VAL A 174 11.61 21.46 -20.92
N ASN A 175 12.08 22.44 -20.17
CA ASN A 175 13.46 22.94 -20.29
C ASN A 175 14.45 22.14 -19.45
N ASN A 176 14.00 21.66 -18.27
CA ASN A 176 14.81 20.84 -17.39
C ASN A 176 13.90 20.00 -16.45
N GLY A 177 14.50 19.07 -15.72
CA GLY A 177 13.77 18.21 -14.80
C GLY A 177 13.03 17.06 -15.48
N SER A 178 12.34 16.27 -14.68
CA SER A 178 11.55 15.12 -15.14
C SER A 178 10.06 15.43 -15.05
N VAL A 179 9.53 16.07 -16.10
CA VAL A 179 8.12 16.45 -16.22
C VAL A 179 7.53 15.80 -17.46
N THR A 180 6.35 15.21 -17.31
CA THR A 180 5.54 14.70 -18.42
C THR A 180 4.37 15.65 -18.66
N ILE A 181 4.19 16.12 -19.90
CA ILE A 181 3.03 16.93 -20.33
C ILE A 181 2.11 16.03 -21.13
N GLU A 182 0.84 15.94 -20.74
CA GLU A 182 -0.14 15.05 -21.37
C GLU A 182 -0.40 15.42 -22.83
N ASN A 183 -0.60 16.70 -23.11
CA ASN A 183 -0.74 17.23 -24.49
C ASN A 183 -0.02 18.56 -24.61
N ALA A 184 1.20 18.53 -25.18
CA ALA A 184 2.02 19.71 -25.33
C ALA A 184 1.44 20.75 -26.32
N ASN A 185 0.50 20.37 -27.18
CA ASN A 185 -0.11 21.25 -28.20
C ASN A 185 -1.46 21.84 -27.74
N SER A 186 -1.93 21.52 -26.54
CA SER A 186 -3.17 22.05 -25.98
C SER A 186 -2.89 23.21 -25.03
N THR A 187 -3.66 24.30 -25.16
CA THR A 187 -3.59 25.45 -24.22
C THR A 187 -3.97 25.06 -22.80
N SER A 188 -4.80 24.02 -22.62
CA SER A 188 -5.19 23.45 -21.31
C SER A 188 -4.78 21.99 -21.29
N THR A 189 -3.91 21.63 -20.36
CA THR A 189 -3.38 20.26 -20.24
C THR A 189 -2.95 19.99 -18.79
N THR A 190 -2.35 18.85 -18.55
CA THR A 190 -1.74 18.51 -17.27
C THR A 190 -0.22 18.32 -17.43
N ALA A 191 0.49 18.66 -16.37
CA ALA A 191 1.91 18.37 -16.19
C ALA A 191 2.08 17.46 -14.98
N THR A 192 2.84 16.37 -15.12
CA THR A 192 3.16 15.45 -14.04
C THR A 192 4.64 15.54 -13.70
N LEU A 193 4.94 15.89 -12.47
CA LEU A 193 6.31 15.97 -11.96
C LEU A 193 6.77 14.61 -11.46
N ASN A 194 7.78 14.01 -12.09
CA ASN A 194 8.25 12.65 -11.77
C ASN A 194 9.47 12.64 -10.83
N SER A 195 10.10 13.80 -10.59
CA SER A 195 11.24 13.97 -9.66
C SER A 195 10.97 15.08 -8.66
N ALA A 196 11.91 15.36 -7.75
CA ALA A 196 11.73 16.42 -6.75
C ALA A 196 11.72 17.85 -7.33
N SER A 197 12.23 18.05 -8.55
CA SER A 197 12.25 19.34 -9.24
C SER A 197 12.06 19.17 -10.75
N GLY A 198 11.45 20.14 -11.37
CA GLY A 198 11.20 20.24 -12.81
C GLY A 198 10.99 21.68 -13.27
#